data_608dffe6b80f8df4573b23c7e8fa02ce
#
_entry.id   608dffe6b80f8df4573b23c7e8fa02ce
#
_cell.length_a   1.000
_cell.length_b   1.000
_cell.length_c   1.000
_cell.angle_alpha   90.00
_cell.angle_beta   90.00
_cell.angle_gamma   90.00
#
_symmetry.space_group_name_H-M   'P 1'
#
loop_
_entity.id
_entity.type
_entity.pdbx_description
1 polymer ?
#
loop_
_entity_poly.entity_id
_entity_poly.type
_entity_poly.pdbx_seq_one_letter_code
_entity_poly.pdbx_strand_id
1 'polypeptide(L)'
;VLQAVFWKVSIDWMRARWTSDPCYAFYGVDGSDCSFLIYLSEVEWFCPPLAWRNHSSPPTQHTQPAKAPKRQVRRPFMKRRIRRLAQQWATAANRLDAKLEQRWRDQKKILVHVGFLTEESGDVFSPKVLKGGPLGEMVQWADILTALHVLGHNMKISMSVKELFLGVPPGRGSCPLTGPLPFDLIYTDYHGLQQMKQHMGLSLKKHKCHIRVIDTFGTEPAYNHEEYATLHGYRTNWGYWNLNARQYMTMFPHTPDNSFMGFVSEELNETEKRSIQQNKVNNMAVVYGKEASMWKGKEGFLQILHRYMEVHGTVYYETQRPPEVPAFVKNHGLLPQHELQQLLRKAKLFIGFGFPYEGPAPLEAIANGCIFLQPKFHPPHSSLNHEFFRGKPTSREVSSQHPYAEQYIGKPHVMTVDYNNSLEFDTAIREIMRTKVKPYLPYEYTCEGMLERVHAYIQHQDFCAPETPFMPTNLSKQGSSCVEACQSAGFVCEPAHFRIINNKEALRGLEVQCDVMDSEINHVLPAFSVVRQECGLQREPLLFSCAGHSPKYRRLCPCRDFRRGQVALCRDCL
;
A
#
# COMPACT_ATOMS: atom_id res chain seq x y z
N VAL A 1 -24.86 23.60 37.49
CA VAL A 1 -25.69 24.72 36.96
C VAL A 1 -25.26 25.04 35.53
N LEU A 2 -23.99 25.29 35.24
CA LEU A 2 -23.49 25.59 33.88
C LEU A 2 -23.76 24.45 32.87
N GLN A 3 -23.59 23.22 33.29
CA GLN A 3 -23.82 22.06 32.43
C GLN A 3 -25.31 21.89 32.08
N ALA A 4 -26.20 22.12 33.04
CA ALA A 4 -27.67 22.06 32.81
C ALA A 4 -28.16 23.18 31.86
N VAL A 5 -27.57 24.37 31.93
CA VAL A 5 -27.89 25.47 31.01
C VAL A 5 -27.40 25.13 29.57
N PHE A 6 -26.21 24.57 29.44
CA PHE A 6 -25.67 24.15 28.15
C PHE A 6 -26.57 23.10 27.46
N TRP A 7 -27.00 22.07 28.20
CA TRP A 7 -27.88 21.03 27.67
C TRP A 7 -29.23 21.60 27.22
N LYS A 8 -29.80 22.50 27.99
CA LYS A 8 -31.08 23.13 27.66
C LYS A 8 -31.00 23.97 26.38
N VAL A 9 -29.97 24.78 26.21
CA VAL A 9 -29.76 25.60 25.01
C VAL A 9 -29.53 24.70 23.77
N SER A 10 -28.77 23.63 23.91
CA SER A 10 -28.52 22.70 22.83
C SER A 10 -29.79 21.95 22.40
N ILE A 11 -30.60 21.49 23.34
CA ILE A 11 -31.88 20.83 23.04
C ILE A 11 -32.86 21.78 22.35
N ASP A 12 -32.99 23.00 22.82
CA ASP A 12 -33.89 23.99 22.21
C ASP A 12 -33.46 24.32 20.77
N TRP A 13 -32.17 24.40 20.52
CA TRP A 13 -31.64 24.59 19.17
C TRP A 13 -31.87 23.36 18.27
N MET A 14 -31.71 22.15 18.79
CA MET A 14 -32.02 20.92 18.05
C MET A 14 -33.52 20.81 17.75
N ARG A 15 -34.39 21.13 18.68
CA ARG A 15 -35.85 21.15 18.45
C ARG A 15 -36.27 22.06 17.32
N ALA A 16 -35.58 23.18 17.12
CA ALA A 16 -35.89 24.11 16.04
C ALA A 16 -35.45 23.61 14.65
N ARG A 17 -34.53 22.62 14.56
CA ARG A 17 -33.86 22.25 13.32
C ARG A 17 -33.85 20.74 12.97
N TRP A 18 -34.27 19.88 13.86
CA TRP A 18 -34.11 18.43 13.66
C TRP A 18 -34.84 17.88 12.41
N THR A 19 -35.95 18.48 12.02
CA THR A 19 -36.70 18.10 10.81
C THR A 19 -36.08 18.60 9.52
N SER A 20 -35.32 19.69 9.57
CA SER A 20 -34.73 20.33 8.39
C SER A 20 -33.28 19.94 8.13
N ASP A 21 -32.61 19.36 9.12
CA ASP A 21 -31.22 18.96 9.01
C ASP A 21 -31.07 17.42 8.93
N PRO A 22 -30.67 16.87 7.78
CA PRO A 22 -30.49 15.43 7.60
C PRO A 22 -29.46 14.80 8.54
N CYS A 23 -28.59 15.61 9.18
CA CYS A 23 -27.65 15.16 10.21
C CYS A 23 -28.38 14.52 11.38
N TYR A 24 -29.45 15.13 11.88
CA TYR A 24 -30.17 14.62 13.03
C TYR A 24 -30.92 13.32 12.71
N ALA A 25 -31.61 13.27 11.58
CA ALA A 25 -32.32 12.06 11.14
C ALA A 25 -31.36 10.87 10.98
N PHE A 26 -30.15 11.12 10.48
CA PHE A 26 -29.12 10.09 10.30
C PHE A 26 -28.69 9.45 11.63
N TYR A 27 -28.68 10.23 12.71
CA TYR A 27 -28.31 9.74 14.06
C TYR A 27 -29.52 9.33 14.90
N GLY A 28 -30.68 9.14 14.28
CA GLY A 28 -31.88 8.62 14.94
C GLY A 28 -32.57 9.63 15.85
N VAL A 29 -32.38 10.92 15.60
CA VAL A 29 -33.14 11.97 16.29
C VAL A 29 -34.56 11.99 15.71
N ASP A 30 -35.55 11.77 16.55
CA ASP A 30 -36.98 11.68 16.19
C ASP A 30 -37.83 12.83 16.72
N GLY A 31 -37.19 13.86 17.29
CA GLY A 31 -37.83 15.03 17.86
C GLY A 31 -38.21 14.89 19.35
N SER A 32 -38.01 13.73 19.95
CA SER A 32 -38.19 13.53 21.39
C SER A 32 -36.98 14.07 22.18
N ASP A 33 -37.24 14.53 23.38
CA ASP A 33 -36.17 15.01 24.28
C ASP A 33 -35.15 13.92 24.57
N CYS A 34 -35.61 12.68 24.62
CA CYS A 34 -34.73 11.54 24.82
C CYS A 34 -33.80 11.32 23.64
N SER A 35 -34.28 11.44 22.37
CA SER A 35 -33.42 11.32 21.18
C SER A 35 -32.39 12.45 21.12
N PHE A 36 -32.75 13.66 21.53
CA PHE A 36 -31.81 14.77 21.64
C PHE A 36 -30.75 14.54 22.73
N LEU A 37 -31.15 14.02 23.88
CA LEU A 37 -30.24 13.71 24.98
C LEU A 37 -29.28 12.56 24.58
N ILE A 38 -29.77 11.52 23.94
CA ILE A 38 -28.94 10.43 23.43
C ILE A 38 -27.92 10.98 22.43
N TYR A 39 -28.37 11.79 21.47
CA TYR A 39 -27.51 12.41 20.48
C TYR A 39 -26.42 13.28 21.12
N LEU A 40 -26.77 14.07 22.11
CA LEU A 40 -25.84 14.97 22.80
C LEU A 40 -24.87 14.24 23.77
N SER A 41 -25.30 13.14 24.36
CA SER A 41 -24.50 12.40 25.35
C SER A 41 -23.72 11.22 24.75
N GLU A 42 -24.11 10.76 23.57
CA GLU A 42 -23.62 9.50 22.95
C GLU A 42 -23.81 8.26 23.86
N VAL A 43 -24.72 8.34 24.82
CA VAL A 43 -24.97 7.30 25.82
C VAL A 43 -26.45 6.94 25.84
N GLU A 44 -26.76 5.69 25.48
CA GLU A 44 -28.15 5.21 25.30
C GLU A 44 -28.91 4.93 26.60
N TRP A 45 -28.26 4.82 27.75
CA TRP A 45 -28.91 4.41 29.02
C TRP A 45 -29.66 5.50 29.75
N PHE A 46 -29.50 6.76 29.35
CA PHE A 46 -30.25 7.87 29.96
C PHE A 46 -31.74 7.88 29.61
N CYS A 47 -32.10 7.18 28.56
CA CYS A 47 -33.42 7.15 28.02
C CYS A 47 -33.95 5.71 27.90
N PRO A 48 -35.28 5.48 28.01
CA PRO A 48 -35.86 4.19 27.70
C PRO A 48 -35.46 3.74 26.30
N PRO A 49 -35.20 2.44 26.09
CA PRO A 49 -34.86 1.91 24.76
C PRO A 49 -35.98 2.25 23.77
N LEU A 50 -35.64 2.86 22.65
CA LEU A 50 -36.59 3.08 21.57
C LEU A 50 -36.92 1.74 20.91
N ALA A 51 -38.18 1.55 20.46
CA ALA A 51 -38.70 0.27 19.97
C ALA A 51 -37.82 -0.37 18.86
N TRP A 52 -37.16 0.43 18.04
CA TRP A 52 -36.25 0.00 17.00
C TRP A 52 -34.81 -0.31 17.48
N ARG A 53 -34.50 0.00 18.76
CA ARG A 53 -33.21 -0.32 19.41
C ARG A 53 -33.27 -1.56 20.29
N ASN A 54 -34.45 -2.15 20.49
CA ASN A 54 -34.66 -3.34 21.33
C ASN A 54 -34.08 -4.61 20.69
N HIS A 55 -32.76 -4.77 20.77
CA HIS A 55 -32.08 -6.04 20.55
C HIS A 55 -31.57 -6.70 21.83
N SER A 56 -32.02 -6.27 22.98
CA SER A 56 -31.72 -6.90 24.27
C SER A 56 -32.97 -7.52 24.89
N SER A 57 -33.46 -8.57 24.27
CA SER A 57 -34.21 -9.60 25.02
C SER A 57 -33.17 -10.46 25.76
N PRO A 58 -33.37 -10.77 27.05
CA PRO A 58 -32.49 -11.70 27.75
C PRO A 58 -32.53 -13.06 27.02
N PRO A 59 -31.39 -13.78 26.95
CA PRO A 59 -31.32 -15.02 26.20
C PRO A 59 -32.23 -16.06 26.84
N THR A 60 -33.41 -16.33 26.25
CA THR A 60 -34.15 -17.55 26.47
C THR A 60 -33.28 -18.69 25.94
N GLN A 61 -32.87 -19.54 26.86
CA GLN A 61 -32.22 -20.81 26.56
C GLN A 61 -33.10 -21.61 25.57
N HIS A 62 -32.69 -21.69 24.36
CA HIS A 62 -32.90 -22.69 23.31
C HIS A 62 -32.67 -22.07 21.95
N THR A 63 -31.42 -22.09 21.51
CA THR A 63 -31.15 -22.11 20.07
C THR A 63 -29.77 -22.72 19.83
N GLN A 64 -29.75 -23.59 18.83
CA GLN A 64 -28.57 -24.23 18.25
C GLN A 64 -27.42 -23.24 18.08
N PRO A 65 -26.16 -23.70 18.17
CA PRO A 65 -25.04 -22.81 18.02
C PRO A 65 -25.10 -22.13 16.65
N ALA A 66 -25.36 -20.84 16.68
CA ALA A 66 -25.27 -20.01 15.49
C ALA A 66 -23.88 -20.22 14.87
N LYS A 67 -23.83 -20.51 13.57
CA LYS A 67 -22.57 -20.58 12.82
C LYS A 67 -21.74 -19.36 13.17
N ALA A 68 -20.57 -19.59 13.77
CA ALA A 68 -19.66 -18.55 14.18
C ALA A 68 -19.44 -17.56 13.01
N PRO A 69 -19.56 -16.25 13.24
CA PRO A 69 -19.47 -15.28 12.16
C PRO A 69 -18.12 -15.41 11.46
N LYS A 70 -18.12 -15.34 10.15
CA LYS A 70 -16.95 -15.43 9.24
C LYS A 70 -15.78 -14.50 9.59
N ARG A 71 -15.98 -13.57 10.53
CA ARG A 71 -15.03 -12.63 11.11
C ARG A 71 -13.82 -13.27 11.81
N GLN A 72 -13.93 -14.54 12.25
CA GLN A 72 -12.87 -15.16 13.08
C GLN A 72 -11.62 -15.58 12.32
N VAL A 73 -11.66 -15.72 10.99
CA VAL A 73 -10.52 -16.26 10.22
C VAL A 73 -9.44 -15.19 9.94
N ARG A 74 -9.80 -13.92 9.83
CA ARG A 74 -8.90 -12.81 9.45
C ARG A 74 -7.99 -12.38 10.61
N ARG A 75 -8.56 -12.22 11.81
CA ARG A 75 -7.81 -11.84 13.03
C ARG A 75 -6.77 -12.86 13.48
N PRO A 76 -7.02 -14.19 13.45
CA PRO A 76 -6.02 -15.18 13.81
C PRO A 76 -4.76 -15.19 12.93
N PHE A 77 -4.88 -14.87 11.63
CA PHE A 77 -3.72 -14.79 10.73
C PHE A 77 -2.77 -13.67 11.18
N MET A 78 -3.27 -12.43 11.33
CA MET A 78 -2.46 -11.29 11.76
C MET A 78 -1.84 -11.53 13.14
N LYS A 79 -2.61 -12.05 14.11
CA LYS A 79 -2.11 -12.40 15.44
C LYS A 79 -0.98 -13.43 15.42
N ARG A 80 -1.10 -14.48 14.59
CA ARG A 80 -0.04 -15.49 14.44
C ARG A 80 1.22 -14.89 13.85
N ARG A 81 1.08 -14.02 12.83
CA ARG A 81 2.21 -13.33 12.22
C ARG A 81 2.94 -12.44 13.23
N ILE A 82 2.21 -11.60 13.94
CA ILE A 82 2.76 -10.70 14.98
C ILE A 82 3.53 -11.51 16.03
N ARG A 83 2.95 -12.59 16.54
CA ARG A 83 3.60 -13.45 17.54
C ARG A 83 4.88 -14.12 17.01
N ARG A 84 4.85 -14.59 15.76
CA ARG A 84 6.01 -15.26 15.14
C ARG A 84 7.20 -14.32 15.00
N LEU A 85 6.97 -13.07 14.64
CA LEU A 85 8.03 -12.08 14.42
C LEU A 85 8.35 -11.25 15.67
N ALA A 86 7.69 -11.48 16.80
CA ALA A 86 7.81 -10.63 18.01
C ALA A 86 9.26 -10.43 18.48
N GLN A 87 10.08 -11.49 18.47
CA GLN A 87 11.48 -11.40 18.86
C GLN A 87 12.32 -10.55 17.91
N GLN A 88 12.06 -10.66 16.60
CA GLN A 88 12.77 -9.86 15.59
C GLN A 88 12.39 -8.38 15.73
N TRP A 89 11.10 -8.08 15.96
CA TRP A 89 10.63 -6.73 16.23
C TRP A 89 11.25 -6.12 17.49
N ALA A 90 11.32 -6.89 18.58
CA ALA A 90 11.95 -6.42 19.82
C ALA A 90 13.45 -6.12 19.62
N THR A 91 14.16 -7.00 18.91
CA THR A 91 15.58 -6.78 18.59
C THR A 91 15.77 -5.52 17.72
N ALA A 92 14.91 -5.34 16.72
CA ALA A 92 14.95 -4.19 15.83
C ALA A 92 14.65 -2.88 16.59
N ALA A 93 13.71 -2.90 17.54
CA ALA A 93 13.40 -1.75 18.38
C ALA A 93 14.61 -1.30 19.20
N ASN A 94 15.28 -2.26 19.87
CA ASN A 94 16.48 -1.96 20.65
C ASN A 94 17.62 -1.38 19.80
N ARG A 95 17.76 -1.86 18.56
CA ARG A 95 18.77 -1.34 17.62
C ARG A 95 18.40 0.09 17.15
N LEU A 96 17.13 0.33 16.89
CA LEU A 96 16.67 1.67 16.51
C LEU A 96 16.86 2.67 17.66
N ASP A 97 16.53 2.27 18.89
CA ASP A 97 16.73 3.11 20.07
C ASP A 97 18.20 3.49 20.27
N ALA A 98 19.11 2.53 20.06
CA ALA A 98 20.56 2.80 20.10
C ALA A 98 21.01 3.78 19.00
N LYS A 99 20.43 3.70 17.80
CA LYS A 99 20.74 4.63 16.68
C LYS A 99 20.22 6.05 16.91
N LEU A 100 19.08 6.17 17.57
CA LEU A 100 18.46 7.47 17.83
C LEU A 100 19.05 8.21 19.05
N GLU A 101 20.06 7.62 19.71
CA GLU A 101 20.78 8.22 20.84
C GLU A 101 19.86 8.81 21.91
N GLN A 102 18.77 8.10 22.23
CA GLN A 102 17.71 8.55 23.16
C GLN A 102 17.00 9.85 22.76
N ARG A 103 17.02 10.22 21.48
CA ARG A 103 16.22 11.35 21.01
C ARG A 103 14.74 11.14 21.38
N TRP A 104 14.14 12.21 21.89
CA TRP A 104 12.73 12.19 22.26
C TRP A 104 11.86 11.86 21.04
N ARG A 105 10.96 10.88 21.19
CA ARG A 105 9.97 10.55 20.16
C ARG A 105 8.62 11.15 20.56
N ASP A 106 8.04 11.93 19.67
CA ASP A 106 6.67 12.41 19.85
C ASP A 106 5.69 11.25 19.78
N GLN A 107 5.01 10.97 20.88
CA GLN A 107 3.94 10.00 20.90
C GLN A 107 2.71 10.57 20.18
N LYS A 108 2.31 9.96 19.07
CA LYS A 108 1.13 10.38 18.31
C LYS A 108 -0.09 9.53 18.66
N LYS A 109 -1.27 10.16 18.60
CA LYS A 109 -2.57 9.48 18.66
C LYS A 109 -2.96 9.07 17.25
N ILE A 110 -3.02 7.77 16.98
CA ILE A 110 -3.20 7.24 15.64
C ILE A 110 -4.47 6.41 15.56
N LEU A 111 -5.38 6.79 14.65
CA LEU A 111 -6.49 5.93 14.24
C LEU A 111 -6.03 5.03 13.12
N VAL A 112 -6.23 3.72 13.28
CA VAL A 112 -6.02 2.74 12.20
C VAL A 112 -7.38 2.14 11.84
N HIS A 113 -7.91 2.54 10.68
CA HIS A 113 -9.18 2.03 10.16
C HIS A 113 -8.95 1.15 8.94
N VAL A 114 -9.12 -0.16 9.13
CA VAL A 114 -8.89 -1.15 8.08
C VAL A 114 -10.22 -1.42 7.36
N GLY A 115 -10.53 -0.56 6.39
CA GLY A 115 -11.83 -0.50 5.74
C GLY A 115 -12.23 -1.80 5.03
N PHE A 116 -11.31 -2.45 4.31
CA PHE A 116 -11.61 -3.70 3.61
C PHE A 116 -11.91 -4.89 4.54
N LEU A 117 -11.61 -4.78 5.83
CA LEU A 117 -11.95 -5.80 6.84
C LEU A 117 -13.31 -5.56 7.50
N THR A 118 -13.99 -4.47 7.20
CA THR A 118 -15.32 -4.18 7.74
C THR A 118 -16.39 -5.07 7.10
N GLU A 119 -17.49 -5.28 7.81
CA GLU A 119 -18.63 -6.04 7.29
C GLU A 119 -19.28 -5.33 6.09
N GLU A 120 -19.30 -4.01 6.14
CA GLU A 120 -19.89 -3.14 5.12
C GLU A 120 -19.14 -3.18 3.79
N SER A 121 -17.87 -3.55 3.80
CA SER A 121 -17.08 -3.77 2.58
C SER A 121 -17.37 -5.09 1.88
N GLY A 122 -18.20 -5.94 2.49
CA GLY A 122 -18.54 -7.27 1.98
C GLY A 122 -17.37 -8.25 2.00
N ASP A 123 -17.54 -9.36 1.29
CA ASP A 123 -16.47 -10.36 1.14
C ASP A 123 -15.49 -9.93 0.04
N VAL A 124 -14.67 -8.91 0.32
CA VAL A 124 -13.56 -8.48 -0.57
C VAL A 124 -12.61 -9.65 -0.84
N PHE A 125 -12.45 -10.54 0.14
CA PHE A 125 -11.76 -11.81 -0.04
C PHE A 125 -12.74 -12.97 -0.05
N SER A 126 -12.80 -13.73 -1.14
CA SER A 126 -13.56 -14.96 -1.19
C SER A 126 -13.08 -15.93 -0.09
N PRO A 127 -13.93 -16.85 0.41
CA PRO A 127 -13.49 -17.86 1.37
C PRO A 127 -12.30 -18.72 0.89
N LYS A 128 -12.14 -18.88 -0.43
CA LYS A 128 -11.00 -19.57 -1.06
C LYS A 128 -9.68 -18.82 -0.85
N VAL A 129 -9.72 -17.48 -0.93
CA VAL A 129 -8.54 -16.63 -0.68
C VAL A 129 -8.05 -16.78 0.77
N LEU A 130 -8.95 -16.94 1.72
CA LEU A 130 -8.60 -17.11 3.14
C LEU A 130 -7.98 -18.48 3.46
N LYS A 131 -8.16 -19.49 2.61
CA LYS A 131 -7.56 -20.83 2.77
C LYS A 131 -6.12 -20.93 2.26
N GLY A 132 -5.53 -19.88 1.78
CA GLY A 132 -4.16 -19.82 1.25
C GLY A 132 -3.96 -18.73 0.19
N GLY A 133 -4.89 -17.78 0.13
CA GLY A 133 -4.88 -16.68 -0.83
C GLY A 133 -3.75 -15.67 -0.59
N PRO A 134 -3.59 -14.71 -1.51
CA PRO A 134 -2.67 -13.61 -1.32
C PRO A 134 -3.15 -12.82 -0.10
N LEU A 135 -2.37 -12.95 0.94
CA LEU A 135 -2.60 -12.25 2.21
C LEU A 135 -1.67 -11.02 2.28
N GLY A 136 -1.24 -10.50 1.13
CA GLY A 136 -0.31 -9.38 1.03
C GLY A 136 -0.80 -8.18 1.83
N GLU A 137 -2.05 -7.79 1.66
CA GLU A 137 -2.66 -6.69 2.40
C GLU A 137 -2.69 -6.97 3.91
N MET A 138 -3.04 -8.18 4.31
CA MET A 138 -3.06 -8.56 5.73
C MET A 138 -1.64 -8.68 6.32
N VAL A 139 -0.66 -9.07 5.52
CA VAL A 139 0.77 -9.05 5.90
C VAL A 139 1.19 -7.62 6.17
N GLN A 140 0.95 -6.73 5.22
CA GLN A 140 1.32 -5.31 5.34
C GLN A 140 0.65 -4.65 6.54
N TRP A 141 -0.66 -4.83 6.73
CA TRP A 141 -1.38 -4.27 7.87
C TRP A 141 -0.90 -4.83 9.23
N ALA A 142 -0.61 -6.13 9.31
CA ALA A 142 -0.06 -6.72 10.53
C ALA A 142 1.29 -6.07 10.91
N ASP A 143 2.14 -5.84 9.93
CA ASP A 143 3.45 -5.24 10.14
C ASP A 143 3.37 -3.75 10.47
N ILE A 144 2.47 -3.00 9.82
CA ILE A 144 2.19 -1.60 10.16
C ILE A 144 1.71 -1.47 11.60
N LEU A 145 0.72 -2.27 12.00
CA LEU A 145 0.22 -2.27 13.38
C LEU A 145 1.32 -2.59 14.39
N THR A 146 2.19 -3.55 14.05
CA THR A 146 3.31 -3.91 14.92
C THR A 146 4.33 -2.79 15.00
N ALA A 147 4.71 -2.19 13.88
CA ALA A 147 5.67 -1.09 13.85
C ALA A 147 5.17 0.12 14.65
N LEU A 148 3.91 0.52 14.47
CA LEU A 148 3.30 1.63 15.23
C LEU A 148 3.28 1.35 16.74
N HIS A 149 2.95 0.10 17.13
CA HIS A 149 2.93 -0.31 18.53
C HIS A 149 4.34 -0.31 19.15
N VAL A 150 5.30 -0.90 18.45
CA VAL A 150 6.70 -1.00 18.91
C VAL A 150 7.35 0.38 19.03
N LEU A 151 6.98 1.32 18.16
CA LEU A 151 7.41 2.72 18.25
C LEU A 151 6.73 3.50 19.40
N GLY A 152 5.78 2.90 20.12
CA GLY A 152 5.17 3.48 21.31
C GLY A 152 4.03 4.46 21.05
N HIS A 153 3.43 4.46 19.86
CA HIS A 153 2.30 5.35 19.56
C HIS A 153 0.99 4.87 20.20
N ASN A 154 0.11 5.83 20.56
CA ASN A 154 -1.21 5.54 21.08
C ASN A 154 -2.18 5.23 19.93
N MET A 155 -2.51 3.94 19.74
CA MET A 155 -3.32 3.49 18.62
C MET A 155 -4.75 3.16 19.02
N LYS A 156 -5.72 3.64 18.24
CA LYS A 156 -7.10 3.15 18.21
C LYS A 156 -7.30 2.38 16.89
N ILE A 157 -7.62 1.07 17.00
CA ILE A 157 -7.87 0.22 15.82
C ILE A 157 -9.36 0.10 15.62
N SER A 158 -9.84 0.42 14.43
CA SER A 158 -11.23 0.30 14.00
C SER A 158 -11.34 -0.70 12.85
N MET A 159 -12.21 -1.68 13.00
CA MET A 159 -12.53 -2.72 12.00
C MET A 159 -14.03 -2.81 11.72
N SER A 160 -14.78 -1.77 12.04
CA SER A 160 -16.19 -1.61 11.70
C SER A 160 -16.52 -0.15 11.48
N VAL A 161 -17.54 0.10 10.67
CA VAL A 161 -18.01 1.47 10.42
C VAL A 161 -18.55 2.08 11.72
N LYS A 162 -19.17 1.29 12.59
CA LYS A 162 -19.61 1.76 13.93
C LYS A 162 -18.43 2.27 14.78
N GLU A 163 -17.32 1.52 14.82
CA GLU A 163 -16.12 1.95 15.56
C GLU A 163 -15.48 3.19 14.94
N LEU A 164 -15.49 3.30 13.61
CA LEU A 164 -15.05 4.50 12.89
C LEU A 164 -15.88 5.71 13.29
N PHE A 165 -17.21 5.59 13.28
CA PHE A 165 -18.13 6.68 13.59
C PHE A 165 -17.96 7.21 15.03
N LEU A 166 -17.60 6.34 15.96
CA LEU A 166 -17.25 6.75 17.32
C LEU A 166 -15.87 7.43 17.43
N GLY A 167 -15.05 7.34 16.40
CA GLY A 167 -13.68 7.85 16.39
C GLY A 167 -13.50 9.16 15.64
N VAL A 168 -14.33 9.46 14.66
CA VAL A 168 -14.19 10.65 13.80
C VAL A 168 -15.45 11.50 13.82
N PRO A 169 -15.34 12.83 13.75
CA PRO A 169 -16.49 13.71 13.82
C PRO A 169 -17.38 13.54 12.57
N PRO A 170 -18.71 13.54 12.74
CA PRO A 170 -19.64 13.59 11.64
C PRO A 170 -19.56 14.93 10.91
N GLY A 171 -19.86 14.94 9.61
CA GLY A 171 -19.75 16.16 8.81
C GLY A 171 -20.77 16.29 7.69
N ARG A 172 -21.92 15.62 7.79
CA ARG A 172 -23.01 15.75 6.83
C ARG A 172 -23.87 16.97 7.12
N GLY A 173 -24.18 17.72 6.06
CA GLY A 173 -25.08 18.87 6.13
C GLY A 173 -24.54 20.01 7.01
N SER A 174 -25.43 20.72 7.64
CA SER A 174 -25.16 21.81 8.58
C SER A 174 -25.03 21.33 10.03
N CYS A 175 -24.71 20.05 10.25
CA CYS A 175 -24.57 19.46 11.57
C CYS A 175 -23.58 20.26 12.43
N PRO A 176 -24.02 20.80 13.59
CA PRO A 176 -23.20 21.68 14.41
C PRO A 176 -22.11 20.96 15.22
N LEU A 177 -22.15 19.62 15.25
CA LEU A 177 -21.25 18.80 16.06
C LEU A 177 -19.95 18.42 15.32
N THR A 178 -19.42 19.34 14.53
CA THR A 178 -18.07 19.17 13.95
C THR A 178 -17.03 19.50 15.02
N GLY A 179 -16.64 18.49 15.78
CA GLY A 179 -15.52 18.60 16.72
C GLY A 179 -14.15 18.55 16.03
N PRO A 180 -13.09 18.92 16.74
CA PRO A 180 -11.74 18.69 16.25
C PRO A 180 -11.47 17.19 16.12
N LEU A 181 -10.63 16.82 15.16
CA LEU A 181 -10.16 15.44 15.00
C LEU A 181 -9.36 15.04 16.26
N PRO A 182 -9.72 13.95 16.97
CA PRO A 182 -9.01 13.53 18.18
C PRO A 182 -7.71 12.76 17.90
N PHE A 183 -7.29 12.65 16.63
CA PHE A 183 -6.12 11.91 16.19
C PHE A 183 -5.15 12.81 15.43
N ASP A 184 -3.85 12.59 15.64
CA ASP A 184 -2.78 13.24 14.90
C ASP A 184 -2.65 12.65 13.48
N LEU A 185 -2.87 11.34 13.35
CA LEU A 185 -2.78 10.61 12.09
C LEU A 185 -3.92 9.59 11.96
N ILE A 186 -4.32 9.34 10.72
CA ILE A 186 -5.28 8.31 10.36
C ILE A 186 -4.67 7.42 9.27
N TYR A 187 -4.44 6.15 9.59
CA TYR A 187 -4.07 5.13 8.61
C TYR A 187 -5.31 4.38 8.15
N THR A 188 -5.54 4.34 6.85
CA THR A 188 -6.70 3.67 6.25
C THR A 188 -6.38 3.13 4.86
N ASP A 189 -7.34 2.45 4.22
CA ASP A 189 -7.30 2.02 2.82
C ASP A 189 -8.38 2.72 2.00
N TYR A 190 -8.52 2.39 0.70
CA TYR A 190 -9.53 3.00 -0.16
C TYR A 190 -10.98 2.74 0.30
N HIS A 191 -11.26 1.55 0.87
CA HIS A 191 -12.58 1.26 1.42
C HIS A 191 -12.86 2.14 2.65
N GLY A 192 -11.87 2.27 3.51
CA GLY A 192 -11.96 3.16 4.68
C GLY A 192 -12.10 4.62 4.30
N LEU A 193 -11.42 5.09 3.26
CA LEU A 193 -11.63 6.45 2.73
C LEU A 193 -13.08 6.69 2.29
N GLN A 194 -13.69 5.72 1.59
CA GLN A 194 -15.09 5.81 1.19
C GLN A 194 -16.02 5.86 2.41
N GLN A 195 -15.78 5.01 3.41
CA GLN A 195 -16.55 4.99 4.66
C GLN A 195 -16.39 6.31 5.43
N MET A 196 -15.16 6.84 5.52
CA MET A 196 -14.90 8.16 6.12
C MET A 196 -15.61 9.29 5.37
N LYS A 197 -15.61 9.26 4.03
CA LYS A 197 -16.32 10.26 3.22
C LYS A 197 -17.82 10.22 3.46
N GLN A 198 -18.40 9.02 3.57
CA GLN A 198 -19.82 8.84 3.85
C GLN A 198 -20.20 9.45 5.21
N HIS A 199 -19.34 9.29 6.22
CA HIS A 199 -19.59 9.80 7.58
C HIS A 199 -19.24 11.28 7.74
N MET A 200 -18.05 11.70 7.30
CA MET A 200 -17.53 13.05 7.51
C MET A 200 -17.99 14.05 6.44
N GLY A 201 -18.42 13.58 5.29
CA GLY A 201 -18.85 14.45 4.19
C GLY A 201 -17.82 15.53 3.86
N LEU A 202 -18.26 16.80 3.82
CA LEU A 202 -17.39 17.95 3.52
C LEU A 202 -16.32 18.20 4.58
N SER A 203 -16.52 17.77 5.84
CA SER A 203 -15.53 17.95 6.90
C SER A 203 -14.25 17.16 6.65
N LEU A 204 -14.30 16.08 5.87
CA LEU A 204 -13.13 15.32 5.46
C LEU A 204 -12.06 16.21 4.80
N LYS A 205 -12.50 17.24 4.04
CA LYS A 205 -11.58 18.18 3.37
C LYS A 205 -10.67 18.93 4.35
N LYS A 206 -11.15 19.21 5.57
CA LYS A 206 -10.39 19.91 6.61
C LYS A 206 -9.33 19.03 7.27
N HIS A 207 -9.50 17.70 7.19
CA HIS A 207 -8.65 16.74 7.87
C HIS A 207 -7.78 15.90 6.92
N LYS A 208 -7.72 16.26 5.64
CA LYS A 208 -6.97 15.52 4.61
C LYS A 208 -5.50 15.32 4.96
N CYS A 209 -4.85 16.32 5.53
CA CYS A 209 -3.42 16.26 5.85
C CYS A 209 -3.06 15.19 6.89
N HIS A 210 -4.04 14.79 7.74
CA HIS A 210 -3.83 13.74 8.74
C HIS A 210 -3.92 12.32 8.16
N ILE A 211 -4.45 12.14 6.94
CA ILE A 211 -4.74 10.83 6.36
C ILE A 211 -3.50 10.23 5.72
N ARG A 212 -3.31 8.92 5.93
CA ARG A 212 -2.34 8.05 5.25
C ARG A 212 -3.10 6.89 4.66
N VAL A 213 -2.98 6.68 3.34
CA VAL A 213 -3.70 5.65 2.62
C VAL A 213 -2.77 4.48 2.34
N ILE A 214 -3.08 3.31 2.87
CA ILE A 214 -2.35 2.09 2.52
C ILE A 214 -2.82 1.64 1.14
N ASP A 215 -1.96 1.88 0.17
CA ASP A 215 -2.15 1.57 -1.24
C ASP A 215 -1.17 0.47 -1.65
N THR A 216 -1.56 -0.76 -1.35
CA THR A 216 -0.71 -1.94 -1.53
C THR A 216 -0.16 -2.06 -2.96
N PHE A 217 -0.96 -1.68 -3.95
CA PHE A 217 -0.62 -1.86 -5.37
C PHE A 217 0.07 -0.65 -6.02
N GLY A 218 0.14 0.47 -5.32
CA GLY A 218 0.81 1.67 -5.83
C GLY A 218 0.10 2.32 -7.01
N THR A 219 -1.08 2.91 -6.75
CA THR A 219 -1.76 3.74 -7.75
C THR A 219 -0.99 5.03 -8.00
N GLU A 220 -1.11 5.60 -9.19
CA GLU A 220 -0.51 6.89 -9.46
C GLU A 220 -1.40 8.01 -8.92
N PRO A 221 -0.87 8.86 -8.01
CA PRO A 221 -1.68 9.86 -7.32
C PRO A 221 -2.30 10.92 -8.23
N ALA A 222 -1.72 11.21 -9.39
CA ALA A 222 -2.27 12.16 -10.35
C ALA A 222 -3.71 11.80 -10.74
N TYR A 223 -4.02 10.52 -10.90
CA TYR A 223 -5.35 10.04 -11.24
C TYR A 223 -6.35 10.09 -10.07
N ASN A 224 -5.88 10.35 -8.86
CA ASN A 224 -6.72 10.64 -7.70
C ASN A 224 -7.06 12.13 -7.55
N HIS A 225 -6.58 12.99 -8.46
CA HIS A 225 -6.94 14.39 -8.52
C HIS A 225 -8.11 14.60 -9.48
N GLU A 226 -9.20 15.19 -8.98
CA GLU A 226 -10.48 15.29 -9.73
C GLU A 226 -10.34 16.00 -11.07
N GLU A 227 -9.69 17.17 -11.08
CA GLU A 227 -9.54 17.97 -12.30
C GLU A 227 -8.66 17.25 -13.32
N TYR A 228 -7.51 16.71 -12.89
CA TYR A 228 -6.62 15.94 -13.76
C TYR A 228 -7.31 14.71 -14.35
N ALA A 229 -7.97 13.91 -13.52
CA ALA A 229 -8.68 12.72 -13.98
C ALA A 229 -9.82 13.04 -14.94
N THR A 230 -10.49 14.16 -14.76
CA THR A 230 -11.55 14.63 -15.66
C THR A 230 -11.00 15.07 -17.01
N LEU A 231 -9.92 15.85 -17.02
CA LEU A 231 -9.27 16.32 -18.24
C LEU A 231 -8.67 15.20 -19.09
N HIS A 232 -8.19 14.14 -18.46
CA HIS A 232 -7.53 13.03 -19.14
C HIS A 232 -8.42 11.78 -19.31
N GLY A 233 -9.71 11.84 -18.98
CA GLY A 233 -10.66 10.74 -19.19
C GLY A 233 -10.48 9.54 -18.26
N TYR A 234 -9.75 9.67 -17.16
CA TYR A 234 -9.43 8.59 -16.21
C TYR A 234 -10.35 8.57 -14.98
N ARG A 235 -11.68 8.58 -15.21
CA ARG A 235 -12.62 8.35 -14.11
C ARG A 235 -12.49 6.92 -13.60
N THR A 236 -12.29 6.77 -12.30
CA THR A 236 -12.17 5.46 -11.65
C THR A 236 -13.25 5.29 -10.58
N ASN A 237 -13.61 4.03 -10.30
CA ASN A 237 -14.50 3.68 -9.19
C ASN A 237 -13.86 3.91 -7.80
N TRP A 238 -12.55 4.14 -7.75
CA TRP A 238 -11.80 4.42 -6.51
C TRP A 238 -12.03 5.84 -5.99
N GLY A 239 -12.56 6.75 -6.83
CA GLY A 239 -12.88 8.12 -6.47
C GLY A 239 -11.71 9.09 -6.61
N TYR A 240 -12.00 10.35 -6.30
CA TYR A 240 -11.05 11.46 -6.38
C TYR A 240 -10.88 12.02 -4.97
N TRP A 241 -9.69 11.84 -4.42
CA TRP A 241 -9.44 12.18 -3.02
C TRP A 241 -8.74 13.53 -2.87
N ASN A 242 -8.04 14.00 -3.91
CA ASN A 242 -7.24 15.23 -3.89
C ASN A 242 -6.34 15.28 -2.65
N LEU A 243 -5.59 14.20 -2.42
CA LEU A 243 -4.57 14.08 -1.39
C LEU A 243 -3.20 14.35 -1.99
N ASN A 244 -2.22 14.67 -1.15
CA ASN A 244 -0.82 14.70 -1.59
C ASN A 244 -0.40 13.28 -2.01
N ALA A 245 0.38 13.18 -3.08
CA ALA A 245 0.88 11.93 -3.62
C ALA A 245 1.57 11.04 -2.57
N ARG A 246 2.34 11.65 -1.69
CA ARG A 246 3.09 10.96 -0.63
C ARG A 246 2.23 10.46 0.54
N GLN A 247 0.94 10.81 0.59
CA GLN A 247 0.00 10.24 1.55
C GLN A 247 -0.44 8.82 1.17
N TYR A 248 -0.18 8.38 -0.08
CA TYR A 248 -0.40 7.01 -0.53
C TYR A 248 0.83 6.16 -0.24
N MET A 249 0.66 5.14 0.59
CA MET A 249 1.72 4.32 1.14
C MET A 249 1.72 2.92 0.53
N THR A 250 2.77 2.60 -0.21
CA THR A 250 2.86 1.41 -1.05
C THR A 250 3.60 0.25 -0.38
N MET A 251 3.38 -0.96 -0.88
CA MET A 251 4.10 -2.16 -0.42
C MET A 251 5.53 -2.22 -0.94
N PHE A 252 5.77 -1.67 -2.12
CA PHE A 252 7.07 -1.59 -2.76
C PHE A 252 7.39 -0.14 -3.16
N PRO A 253 8.66 0.23 -3.30
CA PRO A 253 9.04 1.57 -3.73
C PRO A 253 8.85 1.72 -5.25
N HIS A 254 7.59 1.78 -5.70
CA HIS A 254 7.24 1.87 -7.12
C HIS A 254 7.75 3.13 -7.78
N THR A 255 7.51 4.26 -7.14
CA THR A 255 8.00 5.58 -7.53
C THR A 255 8.20 6.44 -6.29
N PRO A 256 9.05 7.49 -6.34
CA PRO A 256 9.18 8.44 -5.24
C PRO A 256 7.91 9.28 -5.00
N ASP A 257 6.94 9.27 -5.93
CA ASP A 257 5.69 10.01 -5.79
C ASP A 257 4.82 9.48 -4.66
N ASN A 258 4.90 8.20 -4.38
CA ASN A 258 4.29 7.57 -3.22
C ASN A 258 5.28 7.45 -2.05
N SER A 259 4.75 7.23 -0.86
CA SER A 259 5.58 6.81 0.27
C SER A 259 5.69 5.29 0.30
N PHE A 260 6.91 4.78 0.35
CA PHE A 260 7.16 3.35 0.49
C PHE A 260 6.95 2.91 1.94
N MET A 261 5.89 2.20 2.25
CA MET A 261 5.64 1.65 3.58
C MET A 261 6.32 0.29 3.78
N GLY A 262 6.15 -0.62 2.83
CA GLY A 262 6.71 -1.96 2.88
C GLY A 262 5.91 -2.94 3.75
N PHE A 263 6.57 -4.04 4.03
CA PHE A 263 6.22 -5.12 4.94
C PHE A 263 7.52 -5.79 5.40
N VAL A 264 7.44 -6.81 6.25
CA VAL A 264 8.62 -7.51 6.75
C VAL A 264 8.66 -8.94 6.23
N SER A 265 9.81 -9.39 5.76
CA SER A 265 10.12 -10.81 5.61
C SER A 265 10.93 -11.30 6.80
N GLU A 266 10.80 -12.59 7.12
CA GLU A 266 11.50 -13.21 8.24
C GLU A 266 13.01 -13.22 8.01
N GLU A 267 13.76 -12.64 8.94
CA GLU A 267 15.22 -12.69 8.91
C GLU A 267 15.71 -14.04 9.41
N LEU A 268 16.58 -14.67 8.63
CA LEU A 268 17.22 -15.93 8.99
C LEU A 268 18.59 -15.64 9.63
N ASN A 269 18.90 -16.36 10.70
CA ASN A 269 20.23 -16.33 11.27
C ASN A 269 21.25 -17.10 10.40
N GLU A 270 22.54 -16.93 10.64
CA GLU A 270 23.58 -17.53 9.82
C GLU A 270 23.59 -19.09 9.86
N THR A 271 23.13 -19.68 10.95
CA THR A 271 23.01 -21.14 11.07
C THR A 271 21.87 -21.64 10.18
N GLU A 272 20.73 -20.96 10.20
CA GLU A 272 19.59 -21.28 9.30
C GLU A 272 19.98 -21.10 7.85
N LYS A 273 20.65 -20.00 7.48
CA LYS A 273 21.12 -19.76 6.11
C LYS A 273 22.04 -20.87 5.62
N ARG A 274 23.00 -21.33 6.47
CA ARG A 274 23.89 -22.46 6.15
C ARG A 274 23.12 -23.77 5.99
N SER A 275 22.19 -24.05 6.89
CA SER A 275 21.33 -25.23 6.81
C SER A 275 20.51 -25.26 5.53
N ILE A 276 19.92 -24.13 5.14
CA ILE A 276 19.18 -24.00 3.87
C ILE A 276 20.09 -24.29 2.69
N GLN A 277 21.29 -23.72 2.64
CA GLN A 277 22.23 -23.94 1.55
C GLN A 277 22.64 -25.41 1.40
N GLN A 278 22.83 -26.11 2.53
CA GLN A 278 23.21 -27.53 2.56
C GLN A 278 22.06 -28.45 2.10
N ASN A 279 20.81 -28.06 2.39
CA ASN A 279 19.63 -28.88 2.15
C ASN A 279 18.87 -28.49 0.85
N LYS A 280 19.42 -27.59 0.02
CA LYS A 280 18.82 -27.22 -1.26
C LYS A 280 18.78 -28.38 -2.24
N VAL A 281 17.62 -28.64 -2.80
CA VAL A 281 17.40 -29.62 -3.85
C VAL A 281 17.61 -28.95 -5.21
N ASN A 282 18.72 -29.26 -5.86
CA ASN A 282 19.17 -28.56 -7.08
C ASN A 282 18.22 -28.65 -8.27
N ASN A 283 17.42 -29.70 -8.35
CA ASN A 283 16.46 -29.95 -9.42
C ASN A 283 15.00 -29.74 -8.99
N MET A 284 14.75 -28.88 -8.02
CA MET A 284 13.40 -28.57 -7.53
C MET A 284 13.01 -27.14 -7.81
N ALA A 285 11.88 -26.96 -8.50
CA ALA A 285 11.26 -25.68 -8.79
C ALA A 285 9.87 -25.59 -8.16
N VAL A 286 9.55 -24.45 -7.54
CA VAL A 286 8.21 -24.13 -7.04
C VAL A 286 7.56 -23.12 -7.96
N VAL A 287 6.39 -23.46 -8.44
CA VAL A 287 5.55 -22.61 -9.28
C VAL A 287 4.39 -22.11 -8.44
N TYR A 288 4.30 -20.80 -8.28
CA TYR A 288 3.31 -20.16 -7.43
C TYR A 288 2.12 -19.66 -8.26
N GLY A 289 1.09 -20.50 -8.36
CA GLY A 289 -0.16 -20.17 -9.03
C GLY A 289 -1.32 -20.87 -8.33
N LYS A 290 -2.08 -20.14 -7.53
CA LYS A 290 -3.10 -20.68 -6.62
C LYS A 290 -4.39 -21.07 -7.30
N GLU A 291 -4.71 -20.44 -8.41
CA GLU A 291 -5.91 -20.68 -9.19
C GLU A 291 -5.57 -21.34 -10.53
N ALA A 292 -6.44 -22.25 -10.96
CA ALA A 292 -6.26 -22.94 -12.24
C ALA A 292 -6.15 -21.98 -13.43
N SER A 293 -6.89 -20.88 -13.40
CA SER A 293 -6.85 -19.82 -14.41
C SER A 293 -5.45 -19.24 -14.64
N MET A 294 -4.61 -19.19 -13.59
CA MET A 294 -3.23 -18.72 -13.68
C MET A 294 -2.32 -19.64 -14.51
N TRP A 295 -2.70 -20.92 -14.65
CA TRP A 295 -1.93 -21.95 -15.38
C TRP A 295 -2.25 -22.00 -16.87
N LYS A 296 -3.36 -21.37 -17.27
CA LYS A 296 -3.81 -21.37 -18.67
C LYS A 296 -2.76 -20.79 -19.61
N GLY A 297 -2.40 -21.53 -20.66
CA GLY A 297 -1.41 -21.10 -21.65
C GLY A 297 0.04 -21.13 -21.18
N LYS A 298 0.33 -21.78 -20.03
CA LYS A 298 1.69 -21.85 -19.46
C LYS A 298 2.43 -23.17 -19.75
N GLU A 299 1.78 -24.09 -20.43
CA GLU A 299 2.30 -25.44 -20.64
C GLU A 299 3.65 -25.47 -21.37
N GLY A 300 3.86 -24.59 -22.37
CA GLY A 300 5.06 -24.58 -23.18
C GLY A 300 6.34 -24.41 -22.36
N PHE A 301 6.44 -23.36 -21.57
CA PHE A 301 7.63 -23.14 -20.75
C PHE A 301 7.73 -24.10 -19.55
N LEU A 302 6.59 -24.58 -19.02
CA LEU A 302 6.58 -25.61 -17.98
C LEU A 302 7.14 -26.95 -18.47
N GLN A 303 6.91 -27.31 -19.73
CA GLN A 303 7.52 -28.48 -20.34
C GLN A 303 9.04 -28.32 -20.47
N ILE A 304 9.53 -27.14 -20.84
CA ILE A 304 10.97 -26.87 -20.88
C ILE A 304 11.55 -27.00 -19.46
N LEU A 305 10.91 -26.39 -18.46
CA LEU A 305 11.33 -26.49 -17.07
C LEU A 305 11.40 -27.95 -16.58
N HIS A 306 10.39 -28.75 -16.91
CA HIS A 306 10.28 -30.14 -16.48
C HIS A 306 11.41 -31.05 -17.01
N ARG A 307 12.07 -30.67 -18.09
CA ARG A 307 13.27 -31.39 -18.58
C ARG A 307 14.45 -31.31 -17.61
N TYR A 308 14.49 -30.28 -16.78
CA TYR A 308 15.61 -29.98 -15.88
C TYR A 308 15.27 -30.15 -14.41
N MET A 309 14.02 -29.91 -14.03
CA MET A 309 13.60 -29.80 -12.65
C MET A 309 12.27 -30.49 -12.38
N GLU A 310 12.09 -31.00 -11.18
CA GLU A 310 10.80 -31.38 -10.66
C GLU A 310 9.97 -30.11 -10.39
N VAL A 311 8.75 -30.10 -10.92
CA VAL A 311 7.86 -28.94 -10.84
C VAL A 311 6.85 -29.15 -9.72
N HIS A 312 6.92 -28.31 -8.69
CA HIS A 312 6.01 -28.30 -7.55
C HIS A 312 5.04 -27.14 -7.67
N GLY A 313 3.73 -27.41 -7.61
CA GLY A 313 2.67 -26.40 -7.71
C GLY A 313 1.92 -26.18 -6.40
N THR A 314 1.24 -25.05 -6.31
CA THR A 314 0.41 -24.68 -5.15
C THR A 314 -1.03 -24.34 -5.57
N VAL A 315 -1.55 -25.03 -6.57
CA VAL A 315 -2.89 -24.78 -7.12
C VAL A 315 -3.98 -25.45 -6.31
N TYR A 316 -5.06 -24.72 -6.08
CA TYR A 316 -6.24 -25.23 -5.39
C TYR A 316 -7.24 -25.87 -6.36
N TYR A 317 -7.67 -27.08 -6.06
CA TYR A 317 -8.84 -27.72 -6.66
C TYR A 317 -9.43 -28.72 -5.66
N GLU A 318 -10.74 -28.97 -5.77
CA GLU A 318 -11.45 -29.80 -4.77
C GLU A 318 -11.35 -31.30 -5.07
N THR A 319 -11.59 -31.71 -6.30
CA THR A 319 -11.69 -33.14 -6.66
C THR A 319 -10.84 -33.54 -7.85
N GLN A 320 -10.98 -32.85 -8.97
CA GLN A 320 -10.25 -33.16 -10.21
C GLN A 320 -9.17 -32.14 -10.51
N ARG A 321 -8.01 -32.64 -10.99
CA ARG A 321 -6.95 -31.78 -11.49
C ARG A 321 -7.48 -30.98 -12.67
N PRO A 322 -7.38 -29.64 -12.65
CA PRO A 322 -7.73 -28.82 -13.80
C PRO A 322 -6.87 -29.16 -15.02
N PRO A 323 -7.43 -29.15 -16.24
CA PRO A 323 -6.70 -29.48 -17.44
C PRO A 323 -5.53 -28.52 -17.73
N GLU A 324 -5.59 -27.30 -17.20
CA GLU A 324 -4.53 -26.30 -17.32
C GLU A 324 -3.26 -26.66 -16.51
N VAL A 325 -3.38 -27.55 -15.52
CA VAL A 325 -2.26 -27.97 -14.67
C VAL A 325 -1.64 -29.25 -15.21
N PRO A 326 -0.41 -29.20 -15.78
CA PRO A 326 0.21 -30.37 -16.39
C PRO A 326 0.33 -31.57 -15.44
N ALA A 327 0.23 -32.79 -16.01
CA ALA A 327 0.22 -34.03 -15.22
C ALA A 327 1.51 -34.26 -14.43
N PHE A 328 2.65 -33.75 -14.89
CA PHE A 328 3.94 -33.88 -14.23
C PHE A 328 4.10 -32.98 -12.99
N VAL A 329 3.19 -32.03 -12.75
CA VAL A 329 3.27 -31.12 -11.61
C VAL A 329 2.90 -31.85 -10.31
N LYS A 330 3.81 -31.84 -9.36
CA LYS A 330 3.57 -32.30 -7.98
C LYS A 330 2.83 -31.20 -7.22
N ASN A 331 1.51 -31.28 -7.13
CA ASN A 331 0.71 -30.25 -6.50
C ASN A 331 0.61 -30.44 -4.99
N HIS A 332 0.88 -29.37 -4.22
CA HIS A 332 0.75 -29.31 -2.77
C HIS A 332 -0.56 -28.67 -2.32
N GLY A 333 -1.37 -28.15 -3.26
CA GLY A 333 -2.57 -27.38 -2.91
C GLY A 333 -2.24 -26.06 -2.22
N LEU A 334 -3.20 -25.55 -1.44
CA LEU A 334 -3.00 -24.34 -0.66
C LEU A 334 -2.25 -24.66 0.63
N LEU A 335 -1.00 -24.22 0.71
CA LEU A 335 -0.16 -24.44 1.88
C LEU A 335 -0.34 -23.31 2.92
N PRO A 336 -0.40 -23.63 4.21
CA PRO A 336 -0.16 -22.67 5.28
C PRO A 336 1.22 -22.02 5.12
N GLN A 337 1.38 -20.78 5.61
CA GLN A 337 2.61 -20.01 5.39
C GLN A 337 3.88 -20.75 5.83
N HIS A 338 3.86 -21.44 6.97
CA HIS A 338 5.02 -22.17 7.46
C HIS A 338 5.41 -23.36 6.58
N GLU A 339 4.43 -24.07 6.00
CA GLU A 339 4.69 -25.18 5.08
C GLU A 339 5.23 -24.67 3.73
N LEU A 340 4.68 -23.55 3.24
CA LEU A 340 5.22 -22.88 2.05
C LEU A 340 6.67 -22.45 2.26
N GLN A 341 7.01 -21.90 3.41
CA GLN A 341 8.40 -21.56 3.75
C GLN A 341 9.31 -22.79 3.77
N GLN A 342 8.85 -23.90 4.34
CA GLN A 342 9.62 -25.16 4.31
C GLN A 342 9.85 -25.68 2.89
N LEU A 343 8.85 -25.56 2.02
CA LEU A 343 8.97 -25.89 0.60
C LEU A 343 10.00 -24.98 -0.09
N LEU A 344 9.94 -23.67 0.16
CA LEU A 344 10.87 -22.68 -0.39
C LEU A 344 12.31 -22.91 0.13
N ARG A 345 12.50 -23.32 1.39
CA ARG A 345 13.82 -23.66 1.93
C ARG A 345 14.49 -24.82 1.20
N LYS A 346 13.70 -25.75 0.64
CA LYS A 346 14.19 -26.87 -0.17
C LYS A 346 14.38 -26.52 -1.65
N ALA A 347 13.48 -25.75 -2.22
CA ALA A 347 13.48 -25.45 -3.64
C ALA A 347 14.62 -24.52 -4.07
N LYS A 348 15.25 -24.82 -5.19
CA LYS A 348 16.26 -23.96 -5.81
C LYS A 348 15.65 -22.78 -6.56
N LEU A 349 14.54 -23.02 -7.20
CA LEU A 349 13.90 -22.09 -8.12
C LEU A 349 12.48 -21.78 -7.67
N PHE A 350 12.11 -20.50 -7.70
CA PHE A 350 10.75 -20.02 -7.57
C PHE A 350 10.34 -19.31 -8.85
N ILE A 351 9.21 -19.74 -9.45
CA ILE A 351 8.74 -19.22 -10.74
C ILE A 351 7.49 -18.40 -10.54
N GLY A 352 7.51 -17.17 -11.03
CA GLY A 352 6.35 -16.32 -11.19
C GLY A 352 5.63 -16.54 -12.51
N PHE A 353 4.31 -16.49 -12.49
CA PHE A 353 3.45 -16.64 -13.68
C PHE A 353 3.09 -15.31 -14.37
N GLY A 354 3.65 -14.20 -13.89
CA GLY A 354 3.29 -12.87 -14.37
C GLY A 354 2.17 -12.21 -13.56
N PHE A 355 1.50 -12.93 -12.66
CA PHE A 355 0.48 -12.45 -11.74
C PHE A 355 0.49 -13.29 -10.44
N PRO A 356 0.21 -12.72 -9.26
CA PRO A 356 -0.03 -11.29 -8.99
C PRO A 356 1.23 -10.44 -9.18
N TYR A 357 1.01 -9.15 -9.51
CA TYR A 357 2.10 -8.19 -9.57
C TYR A 357 2.57 -7.83 -8.17
N GLU A 358 3.89 -7.74 -8.00
CA GLU A 358 4.53 -7.17 -6.81
C GLU A 358 3.97 -7.71 -5.47
N GLY A 359 3.78 -9.03 -5.39
CA GLY A 359 3.38 -9.67 -4.14
C GLY A 359 4.57 -9.99 -3.22
N PRO A 360 4.33 -10.30 -1.93
CA PRO A 360 5.40 -10.64 -0.97
C PRO A 360 6.15 -11.95 -1.28
N ALA A 361 5.49 -12.92 -1.93
CA ALA A 361 6.01 -14.27 -2.11
C ALA A 361 7.38 -14.36 -2.81
N PRO A 362 7.69 -13.57 -3.86
CA PRO A 362 9.02 -13.56 -4.45
C PRO A 362 10.14 -13.18 -3.47
N LEU A 363 9.90 -12.16 -2.61
CA LEU A 363 10.89 -11.77 -1.60
C LEU A 363 11.05 -12.85 -0.52
N GLU A 364 9.95 -13.48 -0.10
CA GLU A 364 10.01 -14.63 0.83
C GLU A 364 10.80 -15.80 0.22
N ALA A 365 10.64 -16.06 -1.08
CA ALA A 365 11.40 -17.09 -1.78
C ALA A 365 12.90 -16.77 -1.82
N ILE A 366 13.27 -15.54 -2.16
CA ILE A 366 14.67 -15.08 -2.18
C ILE A 366 15.27 -15.13 -0.77
N ALA A 367 14.53 -14.70 0.25
CA ALA A 367 14.96 -14.77 1.64
C ALA A 367 15.18 -16.20 2.12
N ASN A 368 14.49 -17.18 1.53
CA ASN A 368 14.69 -18.61 1.76
C ASN A 368 15.67 -19.27 0.77
N GLY A 369 16.46 -18.49 0.02
CA GLY A 369 17.53 -18.96 -0.85
C GLY A 369 17.07 -19.57 -2.17
N CYS A 370 15.89 -19.21 -2.68
CA CYS A 370 15.49 -19.49 -4.05
C CYS A 370 16.04 -18.43 -5.00
N ILE A 371 16.28 -18.83 -6.25
CA ILE A 371 16.38 -17.90 -7.36
C ILE A 371 14.96 -17.62 -7.84
N PHE A 372 14.61 -16.36 -8.03
CA PHE A 372 13.31 -15.95 -8.58
C PHE A 372 13.42 -15.76 -10.08
N LEU A 373 12.68 -16.55 -10.85
CA LEU A 373 12.52 -16.39 -12.29
C LEU A 373 11.15 -15.83 -12.60
N GLN A 374 11.12 -14.74 -13.36
CA GLN A 374 9.89 -14.02 -13.69
C GLN A 374 9.80 -13.65 -15.16
N PRO A 375 8.57 -13.48 -15.71
CA PRO A 375 8.40 -13.05 -17.06
C PRO A 375 8.72 -11.57 -17.25
N LYS A 376 9.38 -11.27 -18.36
CA LYS A 376 9.48 -9.93 -18.95
C LYS A 376 8.22 -9.63 -19.75
N PHE A 377 7.73 -8.41 -19.66
CA PHE A 377 6.59 -7.95 -20.45
C PHE A 377 7.05 -7.02 -21.57
N HIS A 378 6.64 -7.37 -22.78
CA HIS A 378 6.92 -6.55 -23.96
C HIS A 378 5.70 -6.53 -24.89
N PRO A 379 5.01 -5.39 -25.03
CA PRO A 379 5.27 -4.12 -24.33
C PRO A 379 5.02 -4.22 -22.80
N PRO A 380 5.53 -3.27 -22.01
CA PRO A 380 5.24 -3.23 -20.58
C PRO A 380 3.74 -3.17 -20.29
N HIS A 381 3.28 -3.82 -19.21
CA HIS A 381 1.87 -3.81 -18.84
C HIS A 381 1.49 -2.47 -18.19
N SER A 382 0.40 -1.88 -18.65
CA SER A 382 -0.11 -0.60 -18.16
C SER A 382 -1.64 -0.54 -18.19
N SER A 383 -2.21 0.56 -17.74
CA SER A 383 -3.65 0.82 -17.83
C SER A 383 -4.17 0.89 -19.28
N LEU A 384 -3.30 1.07 -20.26
CA LEU A 384 -3.65 1.16 -21.67
C LEU A 384 -3.79 -0.21 -22.34
N ASN A 385 -3.04 -1.22 -21.89
CA ASN A 385 -2.90 -2.50 -22.59
C ASN A 385 -3.22 -3.74 -21.73
N HIS A 386 -3.46 -3.59 -20.43
CA HIS A 386 -3.69 -4.74 -19.55
C HIS A 386 -4.89 -4.55 -18.63
N GLU A 387 -5.78 -5.54 -18.60
CA GLU A 387 -7.05 -5.46 -17.87
C GLU A 387 -6.90 -5.25 -16.36
N PHE A 388 -5.87 -5.84 -15.75
CA PHE A 388 -5.61 -5.65 -14.32
C PHE A 388 -5.42 -4.18 -13.94
N PHE A 389 -4.77 -3.40 -14.80
CA PHE A 389 -4.51 -1.97 -14.58
C PHE A 389 -5.63 -1.08 -15.11
N ARG A 390 -6.51 -1.60 -15.99
CA ARG A 390 -7.62 -0.84 -16.55
C ARG A 390 -8.55 -0.32 -15.46
N GLY A 391 -8.84 0.97 -15.49
CA GLY A 391 -9.68 1.63 -14.48
C GLY A 391 -9.01 1.85 -13.13
N LYS A 392 -7.75 1.48 -12.95
CA LYS A 392 -6.95 1.86 -11.78
C LYS A 392 -6.27 3.20 -12.04
N PRO A 393 -6.15 4.06 -11.01
CA PRO A 393 -5.51 5.37 -11.16
C PRO A 393 -3.97 5.23 -11.23
N THR A 394 -3.46 4.71 -12.34
CA THR A 394 -2.03 4.53 -12.57
C THR A 394 -1.65 4.69 -14.03
N SER A 395 -0.56 5.39 -14.33
CA SER A 395 0.13 5.39 -15.61
C SER A 395 1.38 4.51 -15.61
N ARG A 396 1.63 3.76 -14.53
CA ARG A 396 2.79 2.90 -14.43
C ARG A 396 2.89 1.92 -15.60
N GLU A 397 4.10 1.78 -16.10
CA GLU A 397 4.49 0.75 -17.04
C GLU A 397 5.29 -0.32 -16.31
N VAL A 398 4.74 -1.53 -16.23
CA VAL A 398 5.31 -2.64 -15.47
C VAL A 398 6.03 -3.57 -16.45
N SER A 399 7.36 -3.56 -16.41
CA SER A 399 8.23 -4.30 -17.34
C SER A 399 8.36 -5.78 -17.01
N SER A 400 8.04 -6.19 -15.79
CA SER A 400 8.08 -7.56 -15.29
C SER A 400 7.05 -7.80 -14.21
N GLN A 401 6.90 -9.04 -13.76
CA GLN A 401 5.97 -9.35 -12.67
C GLN A 401 6.32 -8.60 -11.36
N HIS A 402 7.59 -8.38 -11.10
CA HIS A 402 8.07 -7.78 -9.87
C HIS A 402 9.24 -6.81 -10.15
N PRO A 403 8.97 -5.58 -10.63
CA PRO A 403 9.99 -4.61 -11.01
C PRO A 403 11.01 -4.30 -9.91
N TYR A 404 10.56 -4.22 -8.64
CA TYR A 404 11.48 -4.04 -7.52
C TYR A 404 12.53 -5.16 -7.44
N ALA A 405 12.12 -6.42 -7.54
CA ALA A 405 13.04 -7.55 -7.49
C ALA A 405 14.01 -7.54 -8.68
N GLU A 406 13.54 -7.15 -9.87
CA GLU A 406 14.37 -6.99 -11.05
C GLU A 406 15.41 -5.87 -10.87
N GLN A 407 14.97 -4.70 -10.43
CA GLN A 407 15.77 -3.48 -10.44
C GLN A 407 16.71 -3.35 -9.24
N TYR A 408 16.24 -3.73 -8.03
CA TYR A 408 16.98 -3.51 -6.78
C TYR A 408 17.66 -4.76 -6.22
N ILE A 409 17.27 -5.95 -6.67
CA ILE A 409 17.92 -7.21 -6.29
C ILE A 409 18.75 -7.74 -7.47
N GLY A 410 18.10 -8.05 -8.59
CA GLY A 410 18.76 -8.52 -9.81
C GLY A 410 19.53 -9.84 -9.66
N LYS A 411 20.37 -10.14 -10.65
CA LYS A 411 21.24 -11.32 -10.64
C LYS A 411 22.21 -11.30 -9.46
N PRO A 412 22.53 -12.44 -8.87
CA PRO A 412 22.13 -13.81 -9.26
C PRO A 412 20.79 -14.28 -8.68
N HIS A 413 20.10 -13.49 -7.85
CA HIS A 413 18.89 -13.90 -7.14
C HIS A 413 17.62 -13.77 -7.96
N VAL A 414 17.60 -12.88 -8.95
CA VAL A 414 16.45 -12.61 -9.81
C VAL A 414 16.85 -12.67 -11.27
N MET A 415 16.06 -13.38 -12.06
CA MET A 415 16.18 -13.42 -13.50
C MET A 415 14.84 -13.05 -14.14
N THR A 416 14.90 -12.16 -15.13
CA THR A 416 13.73 -11.70 -15.90
C THR A 416 13.96 -12.08 -17.37
N VAL A 417 13.06 -12.90 -17.92
CA VAL A 417 13.18 -13.43 -19.27
C VAL A 417 11.83 -13.42 -20.00
N ASP A 418 11.86 -13.41 -21.32
CA ASP A 418 10.65 -13.57 -22.10
C ASP A 418 10.22 -15.06 -22.12
N TYR A 419 9.09 -15.36 -21.48
CA TYR A 419 8.55 -16.73 -21.42
C TYR A 419 8.01 -17.22 -22.78
N ASN A 420 7.78 -16.33 -23.74
CA ASN A 420 7.41 -16.70 -25.10
C ASN A 420 8.63 -17.06 -25.95
N ASN A 421 9.83 -16.69 -25.51
CA ASN A 421 11.09 -17.08 -26.16
C ASN A 421 11.65 -18.35 -25.51
N SER A 422 11.35 -19.49 -26.13
CA SER A 422 11.76 -20.82 -25.62
C SER A 422 13.28 -20.95 -25.45
N LEU A 423 14.08 -20.33 -26.31
CA LEU A 423 15.54 -20.39 -26.25
C LEU A 423 16.07 -19.57 -25.09
N GLU A 424 15.54 -18.36 -24.87
CA GLU A 424 15.90 -17.50 -23.75
C GLU A 424 15.53 -18.17 -22.42
N PHE A 425 14.33 -18.76 -22.34
CA PHE A 425 13.87 -19.48 -21.17
C PHE A 425 14.75 -20.70 -20.86
N ASP A 426 15.04 -21.54 -21.86
CA ASP A 426 15.92 -22.72 -21.72
C ASP A 426 17.33 -22.31 -21.25
N THR A 427 17.88 -21.25 -21.83
CA THR A 427 19.19 -20.71 -21.46
C THR A 427 19.20 -20.24 -19.99
N ALA A 428 18.16 -19.55 -19.58
CA ALA A 428 18.01 -19.11 -18.19
C ALA A 428 17.94 -20.29 -17.20
N ILE A 429 17.19 -21.35 -17.53
CA ILE A 429 17.13 -22.55 -16.69
C ILE A 429 18.50 -23.20 -16.56
N ARG A 430 19.27 -23.32 -17.64
CA ARG A 430 20.64 -23.86 -17.61
C ARG A 430 21.59 -23.00 -16.76
N GLU A 431 21.45 -21.67 -16.83
CA GLU A 431 22.20 -20.73 -15.97
C GLU A 431 21.84 -20.96 -14.51
N ILE A 432 20.54 -21.05 -14.19
CA ILE A 432 20.02 -21.30 -12.84
C ILE A 432 20.56 -22.63 -12.28
N MET A 433 20.57 -23.70 -13.07
CA MET A 433 21.09 -25.00 -12.63
C MET A 433 22.54 -24.92 -12.13
N ARG A 434 23.36 -24.07 -12.73
CA ARG A 434 24.78 -23.86 -12.37
C ARG A 434 24.98 -22.83 -11.26
N THR A 435 24.00 -21.92 -11.06
CA THR A 435 24.10 -20.82 -10.10
C THR A 435 23.81 -21.31 -8.69
N LYS A 436 24.62 -20.86 -7.72
CA LYS A 436 24.37 -21.03 -6.28
C LYS A 436 24.13 -19.67 -5.66
N VAL A 437 23.08 -19.52 -4.87
CA VAL A 437 22.75 -18.30 -4.14
C VAL A 437 22.66 -18.56 -2.66
N LYS A 438 22.96 -17.53 -1.87
CA LYS A 438 22.69 -17.51 -0.43
C LYS A 438 21.31 -16.92 -0.19
N PRO A 439 20.60 -17.30 0.89
CA PRO A 439 19.43 -16.56 1.34
C PRO A 439 19.74 -15.07 1.45
N TYR A 440 18.92 -14.24 0.83
CA TYR A 440 19.12 -12.79 0.78
C TYR A 440 17.81 -12.06 1.10
N LEU A 441 17.89 -11.13 2.03
CA LEU A 441 16.79 -10.24 2.36
C LEU A 441 17.29 -8.79 2.27
N PRO A 442 16.68 -7.95 1.41
CA PRO A 442 16.99 -6.53 1.39
C PRO A 442 16.69 -5.89 2.76
N TYR A 443 17.57 -5.00 3.21
CA TYR A 443 17.43 -4.34 4.51
C TYR A 443 16.09 -3.62 4.68
N GLU A 444 15.56 -3.07 3.60
CA GLU A 444 14.26 -2.39 3.56
C GLU A 444 13.08 -3.25 4.02
N TYR A 445 13.21 -4.58 3.94
CA TYR A 445 12.19 -5.56 4.32
C TYR A 445 12.54 -6.32 5.59
N THR A 446 13.54 -5.86 6.34
CA THR A 446 13.81 -6.29 7.72
C THR A 446 12.91 -5.53 8.70
N CYS A 447 12.73 -6.07 9.91
CA CYS A 447 12.04 -5.35 10.98
C CYS A 447 12.68 -3.99 11.26
N GLU A 448 14.03 -3.94 11.29
CA GLU A 448 14.78 -2.72 11.55
C GLU A 448 14.58 -1.68 10.44
N GLY A 449 14.70 -2.08 9.17
CA GLY A 449 14.48 -1.18 8.03
C GLY A 449 13.06 -0.62 7.97
N MET A 450 12.06 -1.43 8.31
CA MET A 450 10.67 -0.95 8.38
C MET A 450 10.44 0.01 9.56
N LEU A 451 11.01 -0.28 10.74
CA LEU A 451 10.91 0.62 11.90
C LEU A 451 11.55 1.99 11.62
N GLU A 452 12.74 2.03 11.04
CA GLU A 452 13.40 3.27 10.61
C GLU A 452 12.49 4.09 9.71
N ARG A 453 11.88 3.44 8.71
CA ARG A 453 11.02 4.10 7.72
C ARG A 453 9.74 4.64 8.34
N VAL A 454 9.04 3.82 9.14
CA VAL A 454 7.80 4.24 9.81
C VAL A 454 8.08 5.36 10.80
N HIS A 455 9.18 5.28 11.56
CA HIS A 455 9.62 6.35 12.47
C HIS A 455 9.85 7.66 11.71
N ALA A 456 10.66 7.63 10.66
CA ALA A 456 10.95 8.82 9.85
C ALA A 456 9.68 9.46 9.27
N TYR A 457 8.75 8.67 8.75
CA TYR A 457 7.49 9.18 8.22
C TYR A 457 6.63 9.85 9.29
N ILE A 458 6.54 9.27 10.49
CA ILE A 458 5.72 9.84 11.56
C ILE A 458 6.33 11.13 12.11
N GLN A 459 7.66 11.20 12.22
CA GLN A 459 8.35 12.35 12.79
C GLN A 459 8.54 13.51 11.78
N HIS A 460 8.70 13.20 10.49
CA HIS A 460 9.14 14.19 9.50
C HIS A 460 8.17 14.42 8.33
N GLN A 461 7.11 13.63 8.17
CA GLN A 461 6.09 13.88 7.15
C GLN A 461 4.89 14.63 7.73
N ASP A 462 4.91 15.95 7.68
CA ASP A 462 3.77 16.79 8.03
C ASP A 462 3.13 17.39 6.78
N PHE A 463 1.99 16.87 6.39
CA PHE A 463 1.22 17.39 5.25
C PHE A 463 0.28 18.55 5.62
N CYS A 464 0.20 18.91 6.91
CA CYS A 464 -0.57 20.06 7.41
C CYS A 464 0.25 21.35 7.38
N ALA A 465 1.59 21.24 7.39
CA ALA A 465 2.51 22.35 7.33
C ALA A 465 3.10 22.54 5.92
N PRO A 466 3.51 23.75 5.52
CA PRO A 466 4.29 23.96 4.30
C PRO A 466 5.67 23.36 4.45
N GLU A 467 6.10 22.58 3.45
CA GLU A 467 7.43 21.94 3.43
C GLU A 467 8.54 22.97 3.21
N THR A 468 9.66 22.83 3.93
CA THR A 468 10.87 23.67 3.83
C THR A 468 11.95 23.04 2.95
N PRO A 469 12.86 23.84 2.34
CA PRO A 469 13.64 23.43 1.18
C PRO A 469 15.14 23.23 1.40
N PHE A 470 15.79 22.40 0.62
CA PHE A 470 17.03 22.67 -0.18
C PHE A 470 17.52 21.41 -0.90
N MET A 471 17.71 21.47 -2.24
CA MET A 471 18.27 20.34 -2.98
C MET A 471 18.81 20.70 -4.37
N PRO A 472 19.80 19.94 -4.93
CA PRO A 472 20.28 20.11 -6.29
C PRO A 472 19.18 19.81 -7.33
N THR A 473 19.16 20.60 -8.39
CA THR A 473 18.23 20.44 -9.52
C THR A 473 18.98 19.94 -10.75
N ASN A 474 18.38 18.97 -11.44
CA ASN A 474 18.90 18.41 -12.69
C ASN A 474 17.88 18.54 -13.83
N LEU A 475 18.36 18.80 -15.03
CA LEU A 475 17.54 18.75 -16.24
C LEU A 475 17.59 17.36 -16.85
N SER A 476 16.42 16.73 -17.05
CA SER A 476 16.35 15.40 -17.66
C SER A 476 16.73 15.42 -19.14
N LYS A 477 17.05 14.24 -19.68
CA LYS A 477 17.08 14.05 -21.14
C LYS A 477 15.65 14.17 -21.68
N GLN A 478 15.52 14.50 -22.96
CA GLN A 478 14.22 14.55 -23.63
C GLN A 478 13.51 13.21 -23.52
N GLY A 479 12.26 13.22 -23.11
CA GLY A 479 11.45 12.02 -22.94
C GLY A 479 11.64 11.30 -21.61
N SER A 480 12.69 11.59 -20.84
CA SER A 480 12.97 10.91 -19.57
C SER A 480 12.17 11.51 -18.42
N SER A 481 11.79 10.64 -17.47
CA SER A 481 11.23 10.99 -16.18
C SER A 481 12.30 11.57 -15.23
N CYS A 482 11.85 12.21 -14.15
CA CYS A 482 12.77 12.62 -13.09
C CYS A 482 13.32 11.45 -12.27
N VAL A 483 12.60 10.32 -12.23
CA VAL A 483 13.11 9.07 -11.65
C VAL A 483 14.41 8.67 -12.37
N GLU A 484 14.36 8.54 -13.70
CA GLU A 484 15.51 8.16 -14.52
C GLU A 484 16.64 9.19 -14.46
N ALA A 485 16.31 10.49 -14.52
CA ALA A 485 17.28 11.55 -14.47
C ALA A 485 18.08 11.56 -13.15
N CYS A 486 17.40 11.42 -12.01
CA CYS A 486 18.06 11.37 -10.70
C CYS A 486 18.85 10.07 -10.51
N GLN A 487 18.29 8.92 -10.89
CA GLN A 487 18.97 7.62 -10.79
C GLN A 487 20.27 7.58 -11.59
N SER A 488 20.28 8.14 -12.81
CA SER A 488 21.48 8.19 -13.63
C SER A 488 22.60 9.04 -13.01
N ALA A 489 22.26 9.96 -12.11
CA ALA A 489 23.18 10.78 -11.34
C ALA A 489 23.49 10.21 -9.94
N GLY A 490 22.98 9.02 -9.59
CA GLY A 490 23.17 8.40 -8.28
C GLY A 490 22.32 8.98 -7.15
N PHE A 491 21.21 9.62 -7.51
CA PHE A 491 20.27 10.26 -6.59
C PHE A 491 18.86 9.66 -6.71
N VAL A 492 17.95 10.13 -5.85
CA VAL A 492 16.51 9.83 -5.89
C VAL A 492 15.75 11.14 -6.10
N CYS A 493 14.71 11.10 -6.92
CA CYS A 493 13.82 12.26 -7.10
C CYS A 493 12.98 12.49 -5.84
N GLU A 494 12.84 13.76 -5.41
CA GLU A 494 12.06 14.16 -4.24
C GLU A 494 10.87 15.05 -4.63
N PRO A 495 9.65 14.50 -4.68
CA PRO A 495 8.47 15.23 -5.17
C PRO A 495 8.14 16.49 -4.37
N ALA A 496 8.43 16.51 -3.06
CA ALA A 496 8.17 17.64 -2.19
C ALA A 496 8.89 18.93 -2.66
N HIS A 497 10.03 18.78 -3.30
CA HIS A 497 10.86 19.92 -3.70
C HIS A 497 10.48 20.53 -5.06
N PHE A 498 9.56 19.96 -5.80
CA PHE A 498 9.07 20.58 -7.03
C PHE A 498 8.54 22.00 -6.80
N ARG A 499 7.89 22.25 -5.65
CA ARG A 499 7.36 23.59 -5.34
C ARG A 499 8.42 24.68 -5.37
N ILE A 500 9.65 24.34 -5.03
CA ILE A 500 10.77 25.29 -4.97
C ILE A 500 11.31 25.59 -6.35
N ILE A 501 11.37 24.58 -7.21
CA ILE A 501 11.93 24.68 -8.56
C ILE A 501 10.87 25.00 -9.62
N ASN A 502 9.61 25.06 -9.26
CA ASN A 502 8.50 25.38 -10.17
C ASN A 502 8.40 26.89 -10.39
N ASN A 503 9.46 27.48 -10.87
CA ASN A 503 9.55 28.91 -11.14
C ASN A 503 10.49 29.19 -12.33
N LYS A 504 10.43 30.42 -12.80
CA LYS A 504 11.19 30.88 -13.97
C LYS A 504 12.70 30.93 -13.75
N GLU A 505 13.09 31.28 -12.56
CA GLU A 505 14.49 31.42 -12.16
C GLU A 505 15.21 30.07 -12.18
N ALA A 506 14.55 29.02 -11.67
CA ALA A 506 15.09 27.66 -11.66
C ALA A 506 15.30 27.11 -13.08
N LEU A 507 14.39 27.39 -14.01
CA LEU A 507 14.54 26.99 -15.41
C LEU A 507 15.67 27.77 -16.10
N ARG A 508 15.78 29.08 -15.87
CA ARG A 508 16.88 29.91 -16.40
C ARG A 508 18.28 29.52 -15.89
N GLY A 509 18.34 29.10 -14.63
CA GLY A 509 19.60 28.65 -14.02
C GLY A 509 20.19 27.38 -14.65
N LEU A 510 19.45 26.68 -15.51
CA LEU A 510 19.90 25.51 -16.25
C LEU A 510 20.22 25.79 -17.73
N GLU A 511 20.50 27.04 -18.07
CA GLU A 511 20.83 27.49 -19.45
C GLU A 511 19.73 27.21 -20.48
N VAL A 512 18.48 27.14 -20.01
CA VAL A 512 17.30 26.96 -20.88
C VAL A 512 16.71 28.33 -21.21
N GLN A 513 16.68 28.68 -22.47
CA GLN A 513 15.99 29.88 -22.95
C GLN A 513 14.52 29.55 -23.22
N CYS A 514 13.65 30.28 -22.54
CA CYS A 514 12.20 30.14 -22.72
C CYS A 514 11.65 31.37 -23.40
N ASP A 515 11.18 31.24 -24.61
CA ASP A 515 10.51 32.33 -25.34
C ASP A 515 9.12 32.62 -24.75
N VAL A 516 8.43 31.57 -24.37
CA VAL A 516 7.10 31.63 -23.75
C VAL A 516 7.09 30.83 -22.45
N MET A 517 6.38 31.34 -21.47
CA MET A 517 6.14 30.65 -20.22
C MET A 517 4.66 30.49 -19.97
N ASP A 518 4.20 29.25 -19.83
CA ASP A 518 2.82 28.91 -19.55
C ASP A 518 2.67 28.12 -18.25
N SER A 519 1.47 28.09 -17.69
CA SER A 519 1.15 27.36 -16.47
C SER A 519 -0.12 26.54 -16.68
N GLU A 520 0.04 25.23 -16.63
CA GLU A 520 -1.06 24.28 -16.87
C GLU A 520 -1.12 23.16 -15.84
N ILE A 521 -2.19 22.38 -15.85
CA ILE A 521 -2.38 21.19 -15.03
C ILE A 521 -1.84 19.98 -15.79
N ASN A 522 -0.56 19.66 -15.54
CA ASN A 522 0.10 18.56 -16.21
C ASN A 522 1.22 17.97 -15.35
N HIS A 523 1.11 16.68 -15.02
CA HIS A 523 2.06 15.99 -14.14
C HIS A 523 3.49 15.88 -14.69
N VAL A 524 3.72 16.27 -15.94
CA VAL A 524 5.06 16.35 -16.55
C VAL A 524 5.79 17.64 -16.14
N LEU A 525 5.09 18.65 -15.65
CA LEU A 525 5.66 19.95 -15.31
C LEU A 525 6.26 20.00 -13.87
N PRO A 526 7.27 20.84 -13.65
CA PRO A 526 7.88 21.83 -14.52
C PRO A 526 8.79 21.20 -15.59
N ALA A 527 8.78 21.77 -16.79
CA ALA A 527 9.50 21.23 -17.92
C ALA A 527 9.74 22.26 -19.03
N PHE A 528 10.68 21.94 -19.93
CA PHE A 528 10.99 22.68 -21.13
C PHE A 528 10.58 21.89 -22.37
N SER A 529 9.81 22.51 -23.25
CA SER A 529 9.45 21.93 -24.55
C SER A 529 10.52 22.22 -25.58
N VAL A 530 11.24 21.19 -26.01
CA VAL A 530 12.33 21.31 -26.99
C VAL A 530 11.81 21.74 -28.36
N VAL A 531 10.57 21.35 -28.69
CA VAL A 531 9.98 21.65 -30.02
C VAL A 531 9.46 23.09 -30.12
N ARG A 532 8.85 23.58 -29.03
CA ARG A 532 8.22 24.91 -29.02
C ARG A 532 9.08 26.00 -28.41
N GLN A 533 10.23 25.64 -27.80
CA GLN A 533 11.06 26.54 -27.00
C GLN A 533 10.26 27.23 -25.87
N GLU A 534 9.27 26.51 -25.32
CA GLU A 534 8.37 26.97 -24.27
C GLU A 534 8.69 26.32 -22.94
N CYS A 535 8.58 27.05 -21.86
CA CYS A 535 8.66 26.54 -20.50
C CYS A 535 7.28 26.41 -19.89
N GLY A 536 6.99 25.23 -19.35
CA GLY A 536 5.75 24.94 -18.62
C GLY A 536 5.99 24.86 -17.12
N LEU A 537 5.10 25.51 -16.35
CA LEU A 537 5.03 25.42 -14.90
C LEU A 537 3.77 24.66 -14.48
N GLN A 538 3.87 23.87 -13.41
CA GLN A 538 2.73 23.16 -12.83
C GLN A 538 1.85 24.13 -12.04
N ARG A 539 0.57 24.22 -12.41
CA ARG A 539 -0.41 25.04 -11.71
C ARG A 539 -0.95 24.40 -10.43
N GLU A 540 -1.05 23.07 -10.41
CA GLU A 540 -1.60 22.31 -9.29
C GLU A 540 -0.50 21.54 -8.52
N PRO A 541 -0.12 22.00 -7.32
CA PRO A 541 0.96 21.37 -6.55
C PRO A 541 0.76 19.91 -6.18
N LEU A 542 -0.47 19.41 -6.13
CA LEU A 542 -0.76 18.00 -5.85
C LEU A 542 -0.37 17.07 -7.01
N LEU A 543 -0.10 17.63 -8.19
CA LEU A 543 0.26 16.88 -9.39
C LEU A 543 1.76 16.86 -9.69
N PHE A 544 2.60 17.37 -8.81
CA PHE A 544 4.02 17.16 -8.94
C PHE A 544 4.35 15.67 -8.91
N SER A 545 5.06 15.20 -9.94
CA SER A 545 5.39 13.80 -10.11
C SER A 545 6.82 13.61 -10.57
N CYS A 546 7.53 12.69 -9.96
CA CYS A 546 8.83 12.22 -10.41
C CYS A 546 8.72 11.26 -11.60
N ALA A 547 7.63 10.50 -11.69
CA ALA A 547 7.41 9.47 -12.71
C ALA A 547 6.90 10.04 -14.04
N GLY A 548 6.22 11.18 -14.04
CA GLY A 548 5.68 11.79 -15.26
C GLY A 548 6.78 11.99 -16.31
N HIS A 549 6.49 11.63 -17.56
CA HIS A 549 7.39 11.79 -18.70
C HIS A 549 6.62 12.08 -19.98
N SER A 550 7.28 12.68 -20.95
CA SER A 550 6.71 12.89 -22.28
C SER A 550 7.82 13.15 -23.29
N PRO A 551 7.77 12.55 -24.49
CA PRO A 551 8.79 12.75 -25.52
C PRO A 551 8.96 14.19 -26.00
N LYS A 552 8.01 15.08 -25.65
CA LYS A 552 8.04 16.49 -26.03
C LYS A 552 8.84 17.37 -25.06
N TYR A 553 9.16 16.86 -23.87
CA TYR A 553 9.69 17.68 -22.78
C TYR A 553 11.03 17.17 -22.25
N ARG A 554 11.83 18.12 -21.76
CA ARG A 554 12.91 17.89 -20.80
C ARG A 554 12.45 18.42 -19.45
N ARG A 555 12.51 17.60 -18.43
CA ARG A 555 11.97 17.92 -17.12
C ARG A 555 13.00 18.55 -16.20
N LEU A 556 12.54 19.49 -15.38
CA LEU A 556 13.30 20.02 -14.26
C LEU A 556 13.07 19.12 -13.05
N CYS A 557 14.15 18.53 -12.53
CA CYS A 557 14.09 17.42 -11.58
C CYS A 557 14.76 17.78 -10.24
N PRO A 558 14.03 17.72 -9.11
CA PRO A 558 14.63 17.83 -7.79
C PRO A 558 15.19 16.47 -7.37
N CYS A 559 16.49 16.38 -7.21
CA CYS A 559 17.16 15.14 -6.82
C CYS A 559 17.73 15.25 -5.42
N ARG A 560 17.69 14.20 -4.62
CA ARG A 560 18.32 14.10 -3.31
C ARG A 560 19.12 12.83 -3.16
N ASP A 561 20.01 12.82 -2.18
CA ASP A 561 20.68 11.59 -1.75
C ASP A 561 19.72 10.65 -1.03
N PHE A 562 20.16 9.43 -0.82
CA PHE A 562 19.42 8.43 -0.07
C PHE A 562 20.34 7.64 0.86
N ARG A 563 19.72 7.07 1.89
CA ARG A 563 20.42 6.20 2.83
C ARG A 563 20.71 4.85 2.17
N ARG A 564 21.93 4.39 2.23
CA ARG A 564 22.31 3.08 1.68
C ARG A 564 21.43 1.96 2.28
N GLY A 565 20.79 1.16 1.41
CA GLY A 565 19.86 0.09 1.79
C GLY A 565 18.44 0.57 2.11
N GLN A 566 18.15 1.88 1.95
CA GLN A 566 16.84 2.49 2.21
C GLN A 566 16.53 3.54 1.14
N VAL A 567 16.10 3.10 -0.04
CA VAL A 567 15.84 4.00 -1.18
C VAL A 567 14.80 5.10 -0.87
N ALA A 568 13.89 4.85 0.07
CA ALA A 568 12.88 5.82 0.47
C ALA A 568 13.34 6.86 1.49
N LEU A 569 14.48 6.67 2.15
CA LEU A 569 14.98 7.57 3.18
C LEU A 569 16.19 8.35 2.71
N CYS A 570 16.20 9.66 3.00
CA CYS A 570 17.39 10.49 2.83
C CYS A 570 18.49 10.09 3.85
N ARG A 571 19.73 10.54 3.60
CA ARG A 571 20.86 10.23 4.48
C ARG A 571 20.58 10.63 5.93
N ASP A 572 20.00 11.80 6.14
CA ASP A 572 19.79 12.43 7.45
C ASP A 572 18.31 12.35 7.92
N CYS A 573 17.54 11.38 7.41
CA CYS A 573 16.12 11.23 7.75
C CYS A 573 15.86 10.57 9.13
N LEU A 574 16.90 10.11 9.82
CA LEU A 574 16.81 9.51 11.16
C LEU A 574 17.46 10.37 12.22
#